data_70a8fe819f529cf5466a05359f9f031e
#
_entry.id   70a8fe819f529cf5466a05359f9f031e
#
_cell.length_a   1.000
_cell.length_b   1.000
_cell.length_c   1.000
_cell.angle_alpha   90.00
_cell.angle_beta   90.00
_cell.angle_gamma   90.00
#
_symmetry.space_group_name_H-M   'P 1'
#
loop_
_entity.id
_entity.type
_entity.pdbx_description
1 polymer ?
#
loop_
_entity_poly.entity_id
_entity_poly.type
_entity_poly.pdbx_seq_one_letter_code
_entity_poly.pdbx_strand_id
1 'polypeptide(L)'
;LAFFDESKNLKDRQINNIPIFGSFSRLIKLKQQFPDLEVWLAMPSIQTEKRRAIITKLEKIKVAVRTVPSFHELITDKKTMSDIQNLSLDDLLPRTRVERDVVDDSNDKNFLISGAGGSIGSEIVRQLLDSNPCSIILFDISEFNLFRVERECQAIISSKSLSTKIVPILGDIKDSKNLNFLFQQHKVDYVYHAAAYKHVPLVEDTNNIIKACENNVLGTLNLAKVSMENDVESFVMISTDKAVRPTNVMGASKRMAEILIQSLNTHASKTNFSMVRFGNVLNSSGSVIPLFIDQIAKGGPVTLTHKEVTRYFMTIPEASNLVLQASQMADGGEVFILDMGEQVKIYDLARKLIHLSG
;
A
#
# COMPACT_ATOMS: atom_id res chain seq x y z
N LEU A 1 -4.68 33.37 14.68
CA LEU A 1 -4.28 32.05 15.15
C LEU A 1 -5.07 31.70 16.40
N ALA A 2 -5.47 30.43 16.58
CA ALA A 2 -6.13 29.93 17.78
C ALA A 2 -5.87 28.44 17.93
N PHE A 3 -5.87 27.96 19.17
CA PHE A 3 -5.88 26.53 19.46
C PHE A 3 -7.29 26.04 19.74
N PHE A 4 -7.56 24.76 19.40
CA PHE A 4 -8.80 24.08 19.75
C PHE A 4 -8.46 22.81 20.53
N ASP A 5 -9.01 22.66 21.73
CA ASP A 5 -8.83 21.49 22.58
C ASP A 5 -10.09 21.21 23.37
N GLU A 6 -10.56 19.96 23.40
CA GLU A 6 -11.79 19.55 24.10
C GLU A 6 -11.57 19.37 25.61
N SER A 7 -10.31 19.46 26.07
CA SER A 7 -9.96 19.32 27.49
C SER A 7 -10.54 20.47 28.33
N LYS A 8 -11.32 20.14 29.34
CA LYS A 8 -11.93 21.12 30.26
C LYS A 8 -10.90 21.99 30.95
N ASN A 9 -9.67 21.48 31.16
CA ASN A 9 -8.61 22.17 31.88
C ASN A 9 -7.90 23.24 31.04
N LEU A 10 -8.01 23.18 29.72
CA LEU A 10 -7.36 24.11 28.81
C LEU A 10 -8.33 25.15 28.21
N LYS A 11 -9.62 24.92 28.35
CA LYS A 11 -10.65 25.82 27.84
C LYS A 11 -10.48 27.23 28.41
N ASP A 12 -10.59 28.24 27.54
CA ASP A 12 -10.50 29.68 27.85
C ASP A 12 -9.14 30.11 28.41
N ARG A 13 -8.09 29.28 28.27
CA ARG A 13 -6.70 29.64 28.54
C ARG A 13 -6.01 30.18 27.30
N GLN A 14 -4.77 30.60 27.45
CA GLN A 14 -3.90 31.07 26.37
C GLN A 14 -2.52 30.42 26.48
N ILE A 15 -1.93 30.14 25.33
CA ILE A 15 -0.53 29.73 25.19
C ILE A 15 0.17 30.77 24.32
N ASN A 16 1.18 31.44 24.85
CA ASN A 16 1.90 32.52 24.14
C ASN A 16 0.94 33.58 23.54
N ASN A 17 -0.03 34.03 24.31
CA ASN A 17 -1.10 34.98 23.92
C ASN A 17 -2.04 34.47 22.82
N ILE A 18 -2.00 33.16 22.49
CA ILE A 18 -2.92 32.54 21.53
C ILE A 18 -4.05 31.87 22.31
N PRO A 19 -5.34 32.21 22.05
CA PRO A 19 -6.46 31.66 22.79
C PRO A 19 -6.70 30.19 22.48
N ILE A 20 -7.16 29.43 23.49
CA ILE A 20 -7.60 28.03 23.38
C ILE A 20 -9.14 28.01 23.47
N PHE A 21 -9.78 27.50 22.42
CA PHE A 21 -11.21 27.32 22.39
C PHE A 21 -11.61 25.85 22.60
N GLY A 22 -12.60 25.59 23.45
CA GLY A 22 -13.11 24.26 23.76
C GLY A 22 -14.34 23.85 22.95
N SER A 23 -14.78 24.66 21.98
CA SER A 23 -16.06 24.42 21.28
C SER A 23 -15.92 24.49 19.77
N PHE A 24 -16.38 23.44 19.09
CA PHE A 24 -16.45 23.39 17.63
C PHE A 24 -17.34 24.48 17.01
N SER A 25 -18.37 24.94 17.75
CA SER A 25 -19.23 26.05 17.30
C SER A 25 -18.45 27.35 17.12
N ARG A 26 -17.37 27.57 17.86
CA ARG A 26 -16.49 28.73 17.68
C ARG A 26 -15.71 28.66 16.37
N LEU A 27 -15.31 27.47 15.97
CA LEU A 27 -14.63 27.25 14.67
C LEU A 27 -15.56 27.58 13.49
N ILE A 28 -16.83 27.20 13.58
CA ILE A 28 -17.85 27.54 12.56
C ILE A 28 -17.97 29.08 12.41
N LYS A 29 -18.04 29.83 13.52
CA LYS A 29 -18.08 31.28 13.48
C LYS A 29 -16.81 31.89 12.88
N LEU A 30 -15.64 31.35 13.22
CA LEU A 30 -14.35 31.78 12.65
C LEU A 30 -14.28 31.52 11.15
N LYS A 31 -14.76 30.39 10.66
CA LYS A 31 -14.81 30.10 9.20
C LYS A 31 -15.71 31.09 8.45
N GLN A 32 -16.79 31.53 9.05
CA GLN A 32 -17.66 32.57 8.46
C GLN A 32 -16.96 33.93 8.39
N GLN A 33 -16.11 34.26 9.38
CA GLN A 33 -15.38 35.53 9.43
C GLN A 33 -14.11 35.50 8.53
N PHE A 34 -13.51 34.34 8.38
CA PHE A 34 -12.27 34.12 7.65
C PHE A 34 -12.49 33.00 6.63
N PRO A 35 -12.88 33.31 5.39
CA PRO A 35 -13.14 32.30 4.34
C PRO A 35 -11.94 31.39 4.04
N ASP A 36 -10.71 31.90 4.16
CA ASP A 36 -9.46 31.17 3.90
C ASP A 36 -8.89 30.48 5.16
N LEU A 37 -9.74 30.26 6.19
CA LEU A 37 -9.30 29.58 7.40
C LEU A 37 -8.83 28.15 7.09
N GLU A 38 -7.65 27.81 7.57
CA GLU A 38 -7.11 26.45 7.58
C GLU A 38 -7.10 25.85 9.00
N VAL A 39 -7.26 24.54 9.12
CA VAL A 39 -7.15 23.80 10.38
C VAL A 39 -5.98 22.82 10.30
N TRP A 40 -5.07 22.92 11.25
CA TRP A 40 -3.93 22.02 11.38
C TRP A 40 -4.19 21.01 12.48
N LEU A 41 -4.30 19.73 12.12
CA LEU A 41 -4.50 18.62 13.05
C LEU A 41 -3.16 18.22 13.68
N ALA A 42 -2.90 18.69 14.90
CA ALA A 42 -1.70 18.40 15.68
C ALA A 42 -1.95 17.30 16.73
N MET A 43 -2.58 16.20 16.32
CA MET A 43 -2.99 15.08 17.18
C MET A 43 -2.49 13.75 16.64
N PRO A 44 -1.17 13.51 16.56
CA PRO A 44 -0.59 12.30 15.97
C PRO A 44 -0.95 11.01 16.74
N SER A 45 -1.14 11.11 18.05
CA SER A 45 -1.40 9.96 18.94
C SER A 45 -2.89 9.67 19.17
N ILE A 46 -3.81 10.41 18.54
CA ILE A 46 -5.24 10.18 18.71
C ILE A 46 -5.67 8.89 18.00
N GLN A 47 -6.60 8.15 18.59
CA GLN A 47 -7.21 6.97 17.96
C GLN A 47 -7.82 7.33 16.61
N THR A 48 -7.65 6.46 15.62
CA THR A 48 -8.08 6.67 14.23
C THR A 48 -9.57 7.03 14.11
N GLU A 49 -10.42 6.40 14.91
CA GLU A 49 -11.88 6.66 14.92
C GLU A 49 -12.22 8.08 15.38
N LYS A 50 -11.59 8.55 16.46
CA LYS A 50 -11.77 9.92 16.96
C LYS A 50 -11.26 10.93 15.95
N ARG A 51 -10.12 10.66 15.32
CA ARG A 51 -9.53 11.50 14.28
C ARG A 51 -10.50 11.63 13.09
N ARG A 52 -11.07 10.52 12.60
CA ARG A 52 -12.08 10.51 11.53
C ARG A 52 -13.32 11.29 11.88
N ALA A 53 -13.83 11.17 13.12
CA ALA A 53 -14.99 11.92 13.57
C ALA A 53 -14.72 13.45 13.53
N ILE A 54 -13.52 13.89 13.88
CA ILE A 54 -13.11 15.30 13.78
C ILE A 54 -13.05 15.73 12.31
N ILE A 55 -12.41 14.96 11.44
CA ILE A 55 -12.29 15.25 10.01
C ILE A 55 -13.68 15.35 9.36
N THR A 56 -14.60 14.44 9.70
CA THR A 56 -15.98 14.48 9.19
C THR A 56 -16.73 15.76 9.65
N LYS A 57 -16.47 16.26 10.87
CA LYS A 57 -17.03 17.55 11.32
C LYS A 57 -16.42 18.71 10.54
N LEU A 58 -15.11 18.68 10.27
CA LEU A 58 -14.39 19.72 9.51
C LEU A 58 -14.83 19.77 8.04
N GLU A 59 -15.05 18.60 7.43
CA GLU A 59 -15.59 18.49 6.06
C GLU A 59 -16.95 19.21 5.92
N LYS A 60 -17.86 19.04 6.90
CA LYS A 60 -19.18 19.68 6.88
C LYS A 60 -19.11 21.20 6.82
N ILE A 61 -18.10 21.81 7.40
CA ILE A 61 -17.88 23.27 7.38
C ILE A 61 -16.96 23.72 6.25
N LYS A 62 -16.51 22.79 5.39
CA LYS A 62 -15.66 23.04 4.20
C LYS A 62 -14.43 23.88 4.54
N VAL A 63 -13.66 23.45 5.53
CA VAL A 63 -12.41 24.09 5.91
C VAL A 63 -11.24 23.25 5.42
N ALA A 64 -10.19 23.92 4.92
CA ALA A 64 -8.95 23.24 4.54
C ALA A 64 -8.30 22.61 5.77
N VAL A 65 -7.89 21.36 5.64
CA VAL A 65 -7.31 20.58 6.76
C VAL A 65 -5.93 20.06 6.40
N ARG A 66 -4.97 20.35 7.26
CA ARG A 66 -3.60 19.85 7.15
C ARG A 66 -3.23 19.02 8.38
N THR A 67 -2.27 18.13 8.24
CA THR A 67 -1.75 17.31 9.32
C THR A 67 -0.34 17.75 9.68
N VAL A 68 -0.10 17.94 10.97
CA VAL A 68 1.26 18.20 11.50
C VAL A 68 1.93 16.84 11.75
N PRO A 69 3.21 16.66 11.33
CA PRO A 69 3.97 15.47 11.64
C PRO A 69 4.06 15.21 13.14
N SER A 70 4.20 13.95 13.54
CA SER A 70 4.40 13.60 14.94
C SER A 70 5.78 14.08 15.43
N PHE A 71 5.91 14.31 16.73
CA PHE A 71 7.19 14.68 17.34
C PHE A 71 8.30 13.65 17.07
N HIS A 72 7.93 12.38 17.02
CA HIS A 72 8.85 11.30 16.67
C HIS A 72 9.33 11.37 15.20
N GLU A 73 8.47 11.71 14.26
CA GLU A 73 8.84 11.92 12.84
C GLU A 73 9.73 13.15 12.65
N LEU A 74 9.56 14.18 13.48
CA LEU A 74 10.39 15.38 13.47
C LEU A 74 11.79 15.14 14.05
N ILE A 75 11.92 14.36 15.13
CA ILE A 75 13.21 14.04 15.76
C ILE A 75 14.03 13.07 14.92
N THR A 76 13.38 12.13 14.20
CA THR A 76 14.09 11.13 13.40
C THR A 76 14.49 11.63 12.01
N ASP A 77 14.45 12.93 11.76
CA ASP A 77 14.70 13.58 10.44
C ASP A 77 13.89 13.01 9.27
N LYS A 78 12.84 12.26 9.56
CA LYS A 78 11.96 11.70 8.54
C LYS A 78 11.04 12.74 7.91
N LYS A 79 10.73 13.81 8.66
CA LYS A 79 9.92 14.95 8.21
C LYS A 79 10.37 16.22 8.90
N THR A 80 10.20 17.36 8.23
CA THR A 80 10.42 18.70 8.78
C THR A 80 9.08 19.39 9.02
N MET A 81 9.08 20.54 9.72
CA MET A 81 7.87 21.36 9.89
C MET A 81 7.35 21.92 8.55
N SER A 82 8.18 21.97 7.51
CA SER A 82 7.73 22.30 6.14
C SER A 82 6.96 21.16 5.46
N ASP A 83 7.04 19.93 5.99
CA ASP A 83 6.31 18.77 5.49
C ASP A 83 4.89 18.67 6.07
N ILE A 84 4.24 19.81 6.33
CA ILE A 84 2.82 19.85 6.67
C ILE A 84 2.05 19.29 5.48
N GLN A 85 1.52 18.07 5.66
CA GLN A 85 0.90 17.31 4.58
C GLN A 85 -0.61 17.53 4.54
N ASN A 86 -1.18 17.38 3.37
CA ASN A 86 -2.61 17.14 3.22
C ASN A 86 -2.99 15.89 4.03
N LEU A 87 -4.25 15.79 4.46
CA LEU A 87 -4.77 14.65 5.21
C LEU A 87 -4.30 13.32 4.63
N SER A 88 -3.96 12.38 5.51
CA SER A 88 -3.66 11.03 5.07
C SER A 88 -4.93 10.39 4.50
N LEU A 89 -4.79 9.56 3.47
CA LEU A 89 -5.92 8.87 2.88
C LEU A 89 -6.57 7.85 3.82
N ASP A 90 -5.81 7.34 4.78
CA ASP A 90 -6.29 6.50 5.87
C ASP A 90 -7.35 7.22 6.73
N ASP A 91 -7.24 8.54 6.83
CA ASP A 91 -8.20 9.38 7.56
C ASP A 91 -9.54 9.52 6.82
N LEU A 92 -9.55 9.25 5.51
CA LEU A 92 -10.72 9.44 4.65
C LEU A 92 -11.59 8.19 4.51
N LEU A 93 -11.06 7.01 4.82
CA LEU A 93 -11.78 5.74 4.69
C LEU A 93 -12.51 5.32 5.97
N PRO A 94 -13.72 4.73 5.84
CA PRO A 94 -14.52 4.27 6.98
C PRO A 94 -14.04 2.88 7.51
N ARG A 95 -12.74 2.59 7.50
CA ARG A 95 -12.24 1.26 7.83
C ARG A 95 -11.34 1.26 9.07
N THR A 96 -11.56 0.31 9.99
CA THR A 96 -10.64 0.01 11.10
C THR A 96 -9.51 -0.86 10.57
N ARG A 97 -8.26 -0.54 10.92
CA ARG A 97 -7.11 -1.37 10.53
C ARG A 97 -7.21 -2.73 11.22
N VAL A 98 -6.92 -3.79 10.47
CA VAL A 98 -6.64 -5.10 11.05
C VAL A 98 -5.28 -5.00 11.77
N GLU A 99 -5.24 -5.32 13.05
CA GLU A 99 -4.00 -5.33 13.82
C GLU A 99 -3.04 -6.39 13.31
N ARG A 100 -1.77 -6.15 13.53
CA ARG A 100 -0.67 -6.95 12.99
C ARG A 100 -0.44 -8.14 13.90
N ASP A 101 -0.72 -9.35 13.43
CA ASP A 101 -0.13 -10.54 14.01
C ASP A 101 1.30 -10.68 13.47
N VAL A 102 2.28 -10.73 14.37
CA VAL A 102 3.69 -10.84 13.99
C VAL A 102 3.92 -12.19 13.33
N VAL A 103 4.60 -12.22 12.19
CA VAL A 103 5.09 -13.45 11.55
C VAL A 103 6.21 -14.02 12.42
N ASP A 104 5.91 -14.97 13.27
CA ASP A 104 6.79 -15.36 14.40
C ASP A 104 7.91 -16.35 14.01
N ASP A 105 7.92 -16.93 12.80
CA ASP A 105 8.83 -18.05 12.44
C ASP A 105 9.72 -17.75 11.22
N SER A 106 10.16 -16.50 11.07
CA SER A 106 10.91 -16.07 9.87
C SER A 106 12.41 -15.85 10.07
N ASN A 107 12.94 -15.96 11.30
CA ASN A 107 14.33 -15.61 11.61
C ASN A 107 15.36 -16.39 10.79
N ASP A 108 15.13 -17.66 10.51
CA ASP A 108 16.04 -18.54 9.75
C ASP A 108 15.68 -18.64 8.25
N LYS A 109 14.68 -17.88 7.78
CA LYS A 109 14.13 -18.02 6.43
C LYS A 109 14.71 -16.99 5.47
N ASN A 110 14.74 -17.38 4.18
CA ASN A 110 15.19 -16.57 3.07
C ASN A 110 14.00 -16.27 2.17
N PHE A 111 13.75 -15.00 1.95
CA PHE A 111 12.59 -14.52 1.19
C PHE A 111 13.01 -13.94 -0.15
N LEU A 112 12.27 -14.26 -1.21
CA LEU A 112 12.38 -13.60 -2.50
C LEU A 112 11.10 -12.80 -2.78
N ILE A 113 11.24 -11.51 -3.03
CA ILE A 113 10.15 -10.63 -3.40
C ILE A 113 10.34 -10.16 -4.83
N SER A 114 9.52 -10.64 -5.77
CA SER A 114 9.51 -10.12 -7.13
C SER A 114 8.61 -8.89 -7.23
N GLY A 115 9.04 -7.89 -7.99
CA GLY A 115 8.41 -6.57 -7.97
C GLY A 115 8.64 -5.85 -6.64
N ALA A 116 9.82 -6.05 -6.05
CA ALA A 116 10.21 -5.54 -4.73
C ALA A 116 10.15 -4.01 -4.63
N GLY A 117 10.40 -3.30 -5.73
CA GLY A 117 10.31 -1.84 -5.80
C GLY A 117 8.90 -1.29 -6.01
N GLY A 118 7.91 -2.16 -6.25
CA GLY A 118 6.50 -1.80 -6.37
C GLY A 118 5.84 -1.47 -5.02
N SER A 119 4.62 -0.94 -5.05
CA SER A 119 3.89 -0.52 -3.84
C SER A 119 3.66 -1.65 -2.84
N ILE A 120 3.23 -2.83 -3.31
CA ILE A 120 3.00 -4.00 -2.44
C ILE A 120 4.32 -4.68 -2.09
N GLY A 121 5.19 -4.93 -3.08
CA GLY A 121 6.46 -5.60 -2.84
C GLY A 121 7.34 -4.87 -1.82
N SER A 122 7.50 -3.56 -1.93
CA SER A 122 8.30 -2.77 -0.98
C SER A 122 7.70 -2.77 0.43
N GLU A 123 6.37 -2.82 0.56
CA GLU A 123 5.73 -2.90 1.87
C GLU A 123 5.85 -4.28 2.49
N ILE A 124 5.74 -5.36 1.70
CA ILE A 124 6.03 -6.73 2.18
C ILE A 124 7.45 -6.79 2.72
N VAL A 125 8.43 -6.23 2.00
CA VAL A 125 9.83 -6.15 2.46
C VAL A 125 9.94 -5.43 3.81
N ARG A 126 9.31 -4.24 3.97
CA ARG A 126 9.33 -3.48 5.24
C ARG A 126 8.77 -4.30 6.39
N GLN A 127 7.68 -5.01 6.14
CA GLN A 127 7.02 -5.81 7.17
C GLN A 127 7.83 -7.06 7.52
N LEU A 128 8.45 -7.71 6.56
CA LEU A 128 9.36 -8.84 6.81
C LEU A 128 10.57 -8.42 7.64
N LEU A 129 11.11 -7.23 7.44
CA LEU A 129 12.24 -6.72 8.25
C LEU A 129 11.92 -6.63 9.75
N ASP A 130 10.65 -6.48 10.13
CA ASP A 130 10.28 -6.47 11.55
C ASP A 130 10.50 -7.82 12.25
N SER A 131 10.48 -8.91 11.51
CA SER A 131 10.77 -10.27 12.03
C SER A 131 12.24 -10.69 11.86
N ASN A 132 13.12 -9.79 11.38
CA ASN A 132 14.56 -9.99 11.24
C ASN A 132 14.95 -11.32 10.56
N PRO A 133 14.47 -11.61 9.33
CA PRO A 133 14.76 -12.85 8.61
C PRO A 133 16.24 -12.99 8.24
N CYS A 134 16.68 -14.20 7.87
CA CYS A 134 18.06 -14.45 7.46
C CYS A 134 18.45 -13.60 6.25
N SER A 135 17.64 -13.63 5.18
CA SER A 135 17.86 -12.77 4.01
C SER A 135 16.57 -12.40 3.30
N ILE A 136 16.60 -11.25 2.62
CA ILE A 136 15.55 -10.80 1.69
C ILE A 136 16.19 -10.49 0.35
N ILE A 137 15.79 -11.22 -0.69
CA ILE A 137 16.18 -11.00 -2.07
C ILE A 137 15.15 -10.07 -2.71
N LEU A 138 15.61 -8.89 -3.11
CA LEU A 138 14.80 -7.88 -3.81
C LEU A 138 14.98 -8.07 -5.30
N PHE A 139 13.96 -8.57 -6.00
CA PHE A 139 14.01 -8.80 -7.44
C PHE A 139 13.07 -7.82 -8.16
N ASP A 140 13.61 -6.97 -9.01
CA ASP A 140 12.82 -5.98 -9.76
C ASP A 140 13.46 -5.69 -11.12
N ILE A 141 12.64 -5.35 -12.12
CA ILE A 141 13.08 -4.92 -13.44
C ILE A 141 13.49 -3.44 -13.47
N SER A 142 13.04 -2.64 -12.52
CA SER A 142 13.31 -1.21 -12.42
C SER A 142 14.51 -0.95 -11.52
N GLU A 143 15.64 -0.55 -12.11
CA GLU A 143 16.84 -0.14 -11.38
C GLU A 143 16.52 0.94 -10.33
N PHE A 144 15.81 1.99 -10.73
CA PHE A 144 15.46 3.10 -9.84
C PHE A 144 14.65 2.65 -8.63
N ASN A 145 13.63 1.81 -8.83
CA ASN A 145 12.79 1.32 -7.75
C ASN A 145 13.57 0.37 -6.84
N LEU A 146 14.40 -0.49 -7.42
CA LEU A 146 15.25 -1.44 -6.69
C LEU A 146 16.24 -0.69 -5.78
N PHE A 147 16.96 0.30 -6.34
CA PHE A 147 17.88 1.13 -5.57
C PHE A 147 17.19 1.85 -4.42
N ARG A 148 16.00 2.43 -4.67
CA ARG A 148 15.23 3.12 -3.63
C ARG A 148 14.85 2.20 -2.47
N VAL A 149 14.32 1.00 -2.75
CA VAL A 149 13.90 0.06 -1.71
C VAL A 149 15.10 -0.51 -0.95
N GLU A 150 16.21 -0.80 -1.63
CA GLU A 150 17.45 -1.20 -0.98
C GLU A 150 17.94 -0.17 0.02
N ARG A 151 18.05 1.10 -0.39
CA ARG A 151 18.45 2.20 0.49
C ARG A 151 17.56 2.32 1.72
N GLU A 152 16.27 2.17 1.54
CA GLU A 152 15.30 2.17 2.63
C GLU A 152 15.53 1.00 3.59
N CYS A 153 15.73 -0.22 3.06
CA CYS A 153 16.03 -1.40 3.87
C CYS A 153 17.31 -1.21 4.70
N GLN A 154 18.39 -0.69 4.10
CA GLN A 154 19.65 -0.44 4.81
C GLN A 154 19.47 0.57 5.97
N ALA A 155 18.65 1.60 5.76
CA ALA A 155 18.33 2.55 6.82
C ALA A 155 17.54 1.91 7.98
N ILE A 156 16.55 1.04 7.67
CA ILE A 156 15.78 0.30 8.67
C ILE A 156 16.69 -0.66 9.45
N ILE A 157 17.51 -1.44 8.76
CA ILE A 157 18.46 -2.40 9.36
C ILE A 157 19.40 -1.67 10.31
N SER A 158 19.99 -0.58 9.87
CA SER A 158 20.90 0.23 10.70
C SER A 158 20.19 0.81 11.93
N SER A 159 18.97 1.35 11.76
CA SER A 159 18.23 1.98 12.87
C SER A 159 17.74 0.98 13.92
N LYS A 160 17.44 -0.26 13.53
CA LYS A 160 16.93 -1.32 14.41
C LYS A 160 18.00 -2.36 14.78
N SER A 161 19.24 -2.21 14.30
CA SER A 161 20.34 -3.16 14.50
C SER A 161 19.97 -4.60 14.10
N LEU A 162 19.32 -4.76 12.93
CA LEU A 162 18.92 -6.07 12.42
C LEU A 162 20.11 -6.80 11.79
N SER A 163 20.05 -8.14 11.75
CA SER A 163 21.05 -9.01 11.11
C SER A 163 20.68 -9.42 9.68
N THR A 164 19.50 -9.07 9.21
CA THR A 164 18.98 -9.44 7.88
C THR A 164 19.88 -8.99 6.75
N LYS A 165 20.24 -9.93 5.86
CA LYS A 165 20.98 -9.62 4.63
C LYS A 165 20.03 -9.21 3.50
N ILE A 166 20.23 -8.03 2.92
CA ILE A 166 19.51 -7.59 1.71
C ILE A 166 20.34 -7.92 0.48
N VAL A 167 19.68 -8.55 -0.51
CA VAL A 167 20.30 -8.95 -1.79
C VAL A 167 19.50 -8.33 -2.93
N PRO A 168 19.88 -7.15 -3.46
CA PRO A 168 19.21 -6.55 -4.60
C PRO A 168 19.64 -7.24 -5.91
N ILE A 169 18.67 -7.68 -6.71
CA ILE A 169 18.90 -8.32 -8.00
C ILE A 169 18.04 -7.64 -9.06
N LEU A 170 18.69 -6.98 -10.01
CA LEU A 170 18.05 -6.42 -11.19
C LEU A 170 17.75 -7.53 -12.18
N GLY A 171 16.47 -7.73 -12.52
CA GLY A 171 16.10 -8.80 -13.43
C GLY A 171 14.64 -8.76 -13.89
N ASP A 172 14.38 -9.51 -14.94
CA ASP A 172 13.06 -9.69 -15.54
C ASP A 172 12.56 -11.11 -15.25
N ILE A 173 11.35 -11.25 -14.68
CA ILE A 173 10.73 -12.56 -14.40
C ILE A 173 10.52 -13.41 -15.67
N LYS A 174 10.58 -12.82 -16.85
CA LYS A 174 10.52 -13.54 -18.13
C LYS A 174 11.84 -14.22 -18.49
N ASP A 175 12.95 -13.79 -17.90
CA ASP A 175 14.27 -14.38 -18.12
C ASP A 175 14.49 -15.59 -17.20
N SER A 176 14.12 -16.76 -17.71
CA SER A 176 14.27 -18.02 -16.98
C SER A 176 15.74 -18.37 -16.66
N LYS A 177 16.69 -17.91 -17.47
CA LYS A 177 18.13 -18.16 -17.22
C LYS A 177 18.60 -17.37 -16.00
N ASN A 178 18.22 -16.09 -15.92
CA ASN A 178 18.53 -15.25 -14.77
C ASN A 178 17.86 -15.79 -13.48
N LEU A 179 16.59 -16.22 -13.56
CA LEU A 179 15.91 -16.85 -12.43
C LEU A 179 16.63 -18.13 -11.96
N ASN A 180 16.98 -19.04 -12.87
CA ASN A 180 17.73 -20.25 -12.53
C ASN A 180 19.08 -19.92 -11.88
N PHE A 181 19.81 -18.95 -12.41
CA PHE A 181 21.07 -18.49 -11.82
C PHE A 181 20.88 -17.95 -10.40
N LEU A 182 19.84 -17.14 -10.18
CA LEU A 182 19.50 -16.60 -8.86
C LEU A 182 19.28 -17.74 -7.84
N PHE A 183 18.46 -18.73 -8.16
CA PHE A 183 18.16 -19.83 -7.25
C PHE A 183 19.35 -20.78 -7.02
N GLN A 184 20.30 -20.85 -7.96
CA GLN A 184 21.56 -21.57 -7.75
C GLN A 184 22.52 -20.84 -6.79
N GLN A 185 22.47 -19.51 -6.74
CA GLN A 185 23.35 -18.70 -5.89
C GLN A 185 22.76 -18.44 -4.49
N HIS A 186 21.44 -18.52 -4.36
CA HIS A 186 20.74 -18.15 -3.13
C HIS A 186 19.71 -19.19 -2.75
N LYS A 187 19.73 -19.63 -1.51
CA LYS A 187 18.62 -20.40 -0.94
C LYS A 187 17.38 -19.49 -0.84
N VAL A 188 16.24 -19.97 -1.29
CA VAL A 188 14.94 -19.29 -1.19
C VAL A 188 13.96 -20.22 -0.53
N ASP A 189 13.42 -19.82 0.61
CA ASP A 189 12.42 -20.60 1.34
C ASP A 189 11.00 -20.11 1.00
N TYR A 190 10.80 -18.80 0.81
CA TYR A 190 9.51 -18.17 0.53
C TYR A 190 9.59 -17.22 -0.66
N VAL A 191 8.58 -17.25 -1.52
CA VAL A 191 8.43 -16.32 -2.66
C VAL A 191 7.15 -15.53 -2.53
N TYR A 192 7.25 -14.19 -2.52
CA TYR A 192 6.13 -13.28 -2.70
C TYR A 192 6.19 -12.65 -4.09
N HIS A 193 5.29 -13.08 -4.96
CA HIS A 193 5.27 -12.64 -6.36
C HIS A 193 4.35 -11.45 -6.56
N ALA A 194 4.93 -10.22 -6.48
CA ALA A 194 4.21 -8.96 -6.67
C ALA A 194 4.48 -8.27 -8.03
N ALA A 195 5.38 -8.84 -8.86
CA ALA A 195 5.67 -8.31 -10.19
C ALA A 195 4.47 -8.53 -11.13
N ALA A 196 3.89 -7.45 -11.66
CA ALA A 196 2.82 -7.50 -12.65
C ALA A 196 2.62 -6.17 -13.36
N TYR A 197 2.16 -6.19 -14.60
CA TYR A 197 1.58 -5.02 -15.25
C TYR A 197 0.10 -4.91 -14.89
N LYS A 198 -0.31 -3.79 -14.27
CA LYS A 198 -1.63 -3.63 -13.63
C LYS A 198 -2.50 -2.49 -14.18
N HIS A 199 -1.92 -1.59 -14.97
CA HIS A 199 -2.65 -0.42 -15.50
C HIS A 199 -3.51 -0.82 -16.69
N VAL A 200 -4.81 -0.99 -16.44
CA VAL A 200 -5.78 -1.49 -17.43
C VAL A 200 -5.70 -0.72 -18.75
N PRO A 201 -5.76 0.65 -18.81
CA PRO A 201 -5.73 1.36 -20.09
C PRO A 201 -4.43 1.13 -20.88
N LEU A 202 -3.30 0.97 -20.19
CA LEU A 202 -2.02 0.72 -20.82
C LEU A 202 -1.93 -0.73 -21.35
N VAL A 203 -2.42 -1.69 -20.58
CA VAL A 203 -2.39 -3.12 -20.92
C VAL A 203 -3.36 -3.45 -22.06
N GLU A 204 -4.47 -2.73 -22.19
CA GLU A 204 -5.45 -2.93 -23.27
C GLU A 204 -5.05 -2.30 -24.61
N ASP A 205 -4.05 -1.44 -24.63
CA ASP A 205 -3.47 -0.96 -25.89
C ASP A 205 -2.90 -2.13 -26.70
N THR A 206 -3.27 -2.20 -27.98
CA THR A 206 -2.91 -3.30 -28.87
C THR A 206 -1.42 -3.58 -28.96
N ASN A 207 -0.59 -2.54 -28.78
CA ASN A 207 0.88 -2.66 -28.77
C ASN A 207 1.41 -3.31 -27.48
N ASN A 208 0.61 -3.34 -26.39
CA ASN A 208 1.05 -3.74 -25.07
C ASN A 208 0.44 -5.08 -24.60
N ILE A 209 -0.65 -5.57 -25.24
CA ILE A 209 -1.36 -6.79 -24.83
C ILE A 209 -0.40 -7.97 -24.71
N ILE A 210 0.40 -8.23 -25.76
CA ILE A 210 1.35 -9.36 -25.78
C ILE A 210 2.36 -9.22 -24.64
N LYS A 211 2.93 -8.03 -24.44
CA LYS A 211 3.90 -7.76 -23.37
C LYS A 211 3.31 -7.94 -21.97
N ALA A 212 2.05 -7.57 -21.80
CA ALA A 212 1.35 -7.79 -20.55
C ALA A 212 1.09 -9.29 -20.29
N CYS A 213 0.70 -10.05 -21.28
CA CYS A 213 0.54 -11.50 -21.18
C CYS A 213 1.88 -12.20 -20.93
N GLU A 214 2.94 -11.83 -21.66
CA GLU A 214 4.29 -12.36 -21.42
C GLU A 214 4.73 -12.12 -19.97
N ASN A 215 4.54 -10.92 -19.44
CA ASN A 215 4.94 -10.60 -18.07
C ASN A 215 4.04 -11.30 -17.04
N ASN A 216 2.72 -11.11 -17.13
CA ASN A 216 1.80 -11.55 -16.09
C ASN A 216 1.55 -13.07 -16.10
N VAL A 217 1.69 -13.73 -17.25
CA VAL A 217 1.43 -15.17 -17.41
C VAL A 217 2.73 -15.94 -17.50
N LEU A 218 3.56 -15.69 -18.53
CA LEU A 218 4.78 -16.46 -18.73
C LEU A 218 5.84 -16.15 -17.65
N GLY A 219 5.97 -14.87 -17.26
CA GLY A 219 6.87 -14.49 -16.18
C GLY A 219 6.49 -15.14 -14.84
N THR A 220 5.18 -15.16 -14.51
CA THR A 220 4.68 -15.87 -13.33
C THR A 220 4.96 -17.37 -13.41
N LEU A 221 4.71 -18.01 -14.58
CA LEU A 221 4.98 -19.43 -14.80
C LEU A 221 6.47 -19.77 -14.65
N ASN A 222 7.37 -18.93 -15.20
CA ASN A 222 8.81 -19.14 -15.08
C ASN A 222 9.25 -19.10 -13.61
N LEU A 223 8.87 -18.07 -12.87
CA LEU A 223 9.23 -17.93 -11.46
C LEU A 223 8.66 -19.09 -10.63
N ALA A 224 7.40 -19.48 -10.86
CA ALA A 224 6.76 -20.57 -10.15
C ALA A 224 7.44 -21.94 -10.43
N LYS A 225 7.81 -22.23 -11.70
CA LYS A 225 8.52 -23.46 -12.06
C LYS A 225 9.88 -23.54 -11.38
N VAL A 226 10.68 -22.47 -11.47
CA VAL A 226 11.98 -22.44 -10.82
C VAL A 226 11.86 -22.56 -9.30
N SER A 227 10.84 -21.98 -8.69
CA SER A 227 10.54 -22.14 -7.26
C SER A 227 10.24 -23.59 -6.91
N MET A 228 9.42 -24.27 -7.69
CA MET A 228 9.08 -25.69 -7.52
C MET A 228 10.29 -26.59 -7.68
N GLU A 229 11.13 -26.34 -8.69
CA GLU A 229 12.36 -27.10 -8.99
C GLU A 229 13.42 -26.96 -7.89
N ASN A 230 13.36 -25.89 -7.08
CA ASN A 230 14.29 -25.62 -5.98
C ASN A 230 13.65 -25.79 -4.60
N ASP A 231 12.55 -26.55 -4.52
CA ASP A 231 11.90 -26.94 -3.26
C ASP A 231 11.53 -25.73 -2.33
N VAL A 232 11.09 -24.60 -2.92
CA VAL A 232 10.58 -23.46 -2.16
C VAL A 232 9.39 -23.91 -1.31
N GLU A 233 9.38 -23.56 -0.03
CA GLU A 233 8.31 -23.98 0.90
C GLU A 233 6.97 -23.35 0.53
N SER A 234 6.95 -22.04 0.26
CA SER A 234 5.73 -21.30 -0.04
C SER A 234 5.92 -20.29 -1.18
N PHE A 235 5.00 -20.31 -2.12
CA PHE A 235 4.91 -19.36 -3.23
C PHE A 235 3.55 -18.64 -3.18
N VAL A 236 3.55 -17.35 -2.88
CA VAL A 236 2.33 -16.53 -2.81
C VAL A 236 2.26 -15.57 -3.98
N MET A 237 1.27 -15.73 -4.84
CA MET A 237 1.02 -14.83 -5.95
C MET A 237 0.04 -13.72 -5.55
N ILE A 238 0.45 -12.47 -5.69
CA ILE A 238 -0.45 -11.32 -5.57
C ILE A 238 -1.37 -11.26 -6.79
N SER A 239 -2.67 -11.35 -6.57
CA SER A 239 -3.71 -11.26 -7.59
C SER A 239 -4.64 -10.07 -7.35
N THR A 240 -5.79 -10.04 -8.00
CA THR A 240 -6.71 -8.91 -8.02
C THR A 240 -8.17 -9.35 -8.07
N ASP A 241 -9.08 -8.52 -7.59
CA ASP A 241 -10.53 -8.62 -7.78
C ASP A 241 -10.93 -8.70 -9.25
N LYS A 242 -10.15 -8.10 -10.15
CA LYS A 242 -10.39 -8.08 -11.61
C LYS A 242 -10.10 -9.41 -12.31
N ALA A 243 -9.49 -10.38 -11.60
CA ALA A 243 -9.37 -11.77 -12.07
C ALA A 243 -10.67 -12.57 -11.94
N VAL A 244 -11.67 -12.03 -11.22
CA VAL A 244 -13.01 -12.64 -11.08
C VAL A 244 -13.86 -12.24 -12.27
N ARG A 245 -14.25 -13.21 -13.11
CA ARG A 245 -15.03 -12.95 -14.35
C ARG A 245 -14.45 -11.77 -15.15
N PRO A 246 -13.19 -11.88 -15.60
CA PRO A 246 -12.45 -10.74 -16.14
C PRO A 246 -13.14 -10.13 -17.36
N THR A 247 -13.26 -8.80 -17.34
CA THR A 247 -13.83 -8.01 -18.45
C THR A 247 -12.77 -7.19 -19.19
N ASN A 248 -11.50 -7.38 -18.84
CA ASN A 248 -10.36 -6.67 -19.40
C ASN A 248 -9.12 -7.58 -19.46
N VAL A 249 -8.17 -7.24 -20.33
CA VAL A 249 -6.95 -8.03 -20.59
C VAL A 249 -6.11 -8.23 -19.34
N MET A 250 -5.96 -7.19 -18.51
CA MET A 250 -5.19 -7.29 -17.27
C MET A 250 -5.80 -8.32 -16.33
N GLY A 251 -7.10 -8.27 -16.08
CA GLY A 251 -7.82 -9.25 -15.27
C GLY A 251 -7.74 -10.66 -15.85
N ALA A 252 -7.88 -10.80 -17.18
CA ALA A 252 -7.76 -12.08 -17.87
C ALA A 252 -6.36 -12.69 -17.74
N SER A 253 -5.30 -11.88 -17.90
CA SER A 253 -3.91 -12.33 -17.71
C SER A 253 -3.64 -12.79 -16.28
N LYS A 254 -4.14 -12.07 -15.28
CA LYS A 254 -4.02 -12.49 -13.87
C LYS A 254 -4.81 -13.76 -13.59
N ARG A 255 -6.03 -13.91 -14.15
CA ARG A 255 -6.80 -15.15 -14.00
C ARG A 255 -6.10 -16.35 -14.65
N MET A 256 -5.50 -16.16 -15.82
CA MET A 256 -4.72 -17.20 -16.47
C MET A 256 -3.51 -17.62 -15.61
N ALA A 257 -2.80 -16.65 -15.03
CA ALA A 257 -1.70 -16.93 -14.09
C ALA A 257 -2.19 -17.72 -12.87
N GLU A 258 -3.35 -17.38 -12.28
CA GLU A 258 -3.94 -18.14 -11.17
C GLU A 258 -4.20 -19.60 -11.53
N ILE A 259 -4.77 -19.86 -12.72
CA ILE A 259 -5.04 -21.21 -13.19
C ILE A 259 -3.74 -22.02 -13.35
N LEU A 260 -2.69 -21.38 -13.87
CA LEU A 260 -1.37 -22.02 -14.01
C LEU A 260 -0.76 -22.36 -12.64
N ILE A 261 -0.84 -21.45 -11.67
CA ILE A 261 -0.35 -21.67 -10.30
C ILE A 261 -1.13 -22.81 -9.63
N GLN A 262 -2.45 -22.84 -9.77
CA GLN A 262 -3.27 -23.96 -9.26
C GLN A 262 -2.91 -25.29 -9.91
N SER A 263 -2.66 -25.29 -11.22
CA SER A 263 -2.20 -26.49 -11.94
C SER A 263 -0.83 -26.96 -11.44
N LEU A 264 0.11 -26.05 -11.22
CA LEU A 264 1.44 -26.41 -10.68
C LEU A 264 1.32 -27.02 -9.27
N ASN A 265 0.45 -26.49 -8.43
CA ASN A 265 0.23 -27.00 -7.08
C ASN A 265 -0.19 -28.49 -7.06
N THR A 266 -0.93 -28.96 -8.08
CA THR A 266 -1.31 -30.37 -8.17
C THR A 266 -0.13 -31.31 -8.47
N HIS A 267 0.98 -30.76 -8.95
CA HIS A 267 2.19 -31.52 -9.31
C HIS A 267 3.36 -31.25 -8.35
N ALA A 268 3.25 -30.21 -7.52
CA ALA A 268 4.27 -29.85 -6.54
C ALA A 268 4.23 -30.83 -5.35
N SER A 269 5.41 -31.26 -4.89
CA SER A 269 5.52 -32.15 -3.73
C SER A 269 5.93 -31.43 -2.45
N LYS A 270 6.56 -30.26 -2.58
CA LYS A 270 7.13 -29.52 -1.45
C LYS A 270 6.72 -28.04 -1.44
N THR A 271 6.39 -27.47 -2.59
CA THR A 271 6.04 -26.06 -2.70
C THR A 271 4.52 -25.87 -2.55
N ASN A 272 4.09 -25.13 -1.55
CA ASN A 272 2.71 -24.72 -1.38
C ASN A 272 2.44 -23.45 -2.20
N PHE A 273 1.65 -23.56 -3.25
CA PHE A 273 1.25 -22.45 -4.09
C PHE A 273 -0.07 -21.86 -3.61
N SER A 274 -0.11 -20.57 -3.34
CA SER A 274 -1.34 -19.85 -2.99
C SER A 274 -1.44 -18.50 -3.71
N MET A 275 -2.63 -17.96 -3.75
CA MET A 275 -2.93 -16.70 -4.40
C MET A 275 -3.76 -15.81 -3.49
N VAL A 276 -3.49 -14.50 -3.52
CA VAL A 276 -4.23 -13.53 -2.71
C VAL A 276 -4.85 -12.47 -3.60
N ARG A 277 -6.19 -12.38 -3.59
CA ARG A 277 -6.98 -11.41 -4.32
C ARG A 277 -7.38 -10.26 -3.43
N PHE A 278 -7.17 -9.04 -3.89
CA PHE A 278 -7.72 -7.83 -3.28
C PHE A 278 -8.04 -6.78 -4.33
N GLY A 279 -8.81 -5.79 -3.93
CA GLY A 279 -9.23 -4.68 -4.79
C GLY A 279 -8.19 -3.57 -4.90
N ASN A 280 -8.63 -2.31 -4.91
CA ASN A 280 -7.71 -1.20 -5.05
C ASN A 280 -6.99 -0.91 -3.72
N VAL A 281 -5.70 -0.60 -3.82
CA VAL A 281 -4.93 -0.11 -2.68
C VAL A 281 -4.68 1.39 -2.81
N LEU A 282 -4.82 2.10 -1.69
CA LEU A 282 -4.61 3.54 -1.62
C LEU A 282 -3.14 3.90 -1.86
N ASN A 283 -2.90 5.05 -2.47
CA ASN A 283 -1.55 5.56 -2.76
C ASN A 283 -0.66 4.63 -3.60
N SER A 284 -1.22 3.61 -4.24
CA SER A 284 -0.41 2.84 -5.19
C SER A 284 -0.11 3.67 -6.43
N SER A 285 1.09 3.47 -6.99
CA SER A 285 1.56 4.17 -8.19
C SER A 285 0.52 4.14 -9.30
N GLY A 286 0.18 5.32 -9.86
CA GLY A 286 -0.80 5.48 -10.92
C GLY A 286 -2.26 5.25 -10.51
N SER A 287 -2.59 5.31 -9.21
CA SER A 287 -3.98 5.22 -8.74
C SER A 287 -4.73 6.56 -8.88
N VAL A 288 -6.08 6.49 -8.79
CA VAL A 288 -6.97 7.65 -9.02
C VAL A 288 -6.77 8.77 -8.00
N ILE A 289 -6.36 8.47 -6.78
CA ILE A 289 -6.25 9.47 -5.71
C ILE A 289 -5.07 10.42 -5.90
N PRO A 290 -3.82 9.97 -6.17
CA PRO A 290 -2.74 10.86 -6.57
C PRO A 290 -3.10 11.75 -7.77
N LEU A 291 -3.85 11.23 -8.74
CA LEU A 291 -4.35 12.02 -9.87
C LEU A 291 -5.29 13.14 -9.39
N PHE A 292 -6.23 12.85 -8.50
CA PHE A 292 -7.13 13.86 -7.95
C PHE A 292 -6.38 14.94 -7.17
N ILE A 293 -5.41 14.55 -6.34
CA ILE A 293 -4.60 15.49 -5.58
C ILE A 293 -3.81 16.43 -6.53
N ASP A 294 -3.22 15.89 -7.60
CA ASP A 294 -2.51 16.68 -8.61
C ASP A 294 -3.46 17.64 -9.36
N GLN A 295 -4.65 17.16 -9.75
CA GLN A 295 -5.66 17.99 -10.41
C GLN A 295 -6.17 19.10 -9.48
N ILE A 296 -6.41 18.82 -8.21
CA ILE A 296 -6.81 19.82 -7.21
C ILE A 296 -5.71 20.88 -7.02
N ALA A 297 -4.46 20.43 -6.85
CA ALA A 297 -3.32 21.35 -6.71
C ALA A 297 -3.13 22.28 -7.91
N LYS A 298 -3.54 21.85 -9.11
CA LYS A 298 -3.53 22.65 -10.35
C LYS A 298 -4.77 23.52 -10.54
N GLY A 299 -5.71 23.55 -9.58
CA GLY A 299 -6.96 24.32 -9.66
C GLY A 299 -8.10 23.60 -10.41
N GLY A 300 -7.96 22.31 -10.70
CA GLY A 300 -8.98 21.48 -11.36
C GLY A 300 -9.03 21.59 -12.89
N PRO A 301 -10.05 21.02 -13.54
CA PRO A 301 -11.13 20.22 -12.93
C PRO A 301 -10.68 18.81 -12.52
N VAL A 302 -11.36 18.22 -11.53
CA VAL A 302 -11.19 16.80 -11.17
C VAL A 302 -12.00 15.94 -12.13
N THR A 303 -11.37 14.99 -12.79
CA THR A 303 -11.98 14.16 -13.82
C THR A 303 -12.43 12.80 -13.27
N LEU A 304 -13.66 12.40 -13.59
CA LEU A 304 -14.27 11.13 -13.19
C LEU A 304 -14.76 10.39 -14.42
N THR A 305 -14.61 9.06 -14.43
CA THR A 305 -15.16 8.22 -15.51
C THR A 305 -16.68 8.22 -15.47
N HIS A 306 -17.28 8.08 -14.28
CA HIS A 306 -18.74 8.11 -14.09
C HIS A 306 -19.05 8.38 -12.61
N LYS A 307 -20.17 9.09 -12.32
CA LYS A 307 -20.55 9.49 -10.95
C LYS A 307 -20.89 8.29 -10.03
N GLU A 308 -21.40 7.22 -10.59
CA GLU A 308 -21.85 6.04 -9.82
C GLU A 308 -20.75 4.96 -9.67
N VAL A 309 -19.53 5.23 -10.11
CA VAL A 309 -18.43 4.27 -9.95
C VAL A 309 -18.10 4.10 -8.47
N THR A 310 -18.19 2.86 -8.00
CA THR A 310 -17.73 2.45 -6.67
C THR A 310 -16.47 1.60 -6.77
N ARG A 311 -15.64 1.64 -5.73
CA ARG A 311 -14.45 0.79 -5.59
C ARG A 311 -14.28 0.38 -4.14
N TYR A 312 -13.71 -0.80 -3.95
CA TYR A 312 -13.16 -1.18 -2.65
C TYR A 312 -11.77 -0.62 -2.50
N PHE A 313 -11.45 -0.14 -1.31
CA PHE A 313 -10.12 0.37 -0.98
C PHE A 313 -9.57 -0.27 0.29
N MET A 314 -8.27 -0.51 0.27
CA MET A 314 -7.48 -0.97 1.39
C MET A 314 -6.18 -0.16 1.45
N THR A 315 -5.55 -0.06 2.60
CA THR A 315 -4.22 0.56 2.67
C THR A 315 -3.16 -0.43 2.20
N ILE A 316 -2.02 0.08 1.69
CA ILE A 316 -0.91 -0.78 1.27
C ILE A 316 -0.38 -1.61 2.46
N PRO A 317 -0.14 -1.02 3.67
CA PRO A 317 0.28 -1.79 4.83
C PRO A 317 -0.69 -2.90 5.23
N GLU A 318 -1.99 -2.63 5.19
CA GLU A 318 -3.01 -3.62 5.52
C GLU A 318 -3.04 -4.76 4.50
N ALA A 319 -3.04 -4.45 3.20
CA ALA A 319 -3.02 -5.46 2.14
C ALA A 319 -1.78 -6.36 2.26
N SER A 320 -0.61 -5.76 2.51
CA SER A 320 0.64 -6.50 2.65
C SER A 320 0.66 -7.39 3.90
N ASN A 321 0.14 -6.89 5.02
CA ASN A 321 -0.01 -7.69 6.23
C ASN A 321 -0.92 -8.92 6.02
N LEU A 322 -2.07 -8.72 5.38
CA LEU A 322 -3.01 -9.82 5.08
C LEU A 322 -2.42 -10.82 4.07
N VAL A 323 -1.55 -10.38 3.14
CA VAL A 323 -0.80 -11.29 2.26
C VAL A 323 0.17 -12.16 3.08
N LEU A 324 0.88 -11.58 4.04
CA LEU A 324 1.78 -12.33 4.92
C LEU A 324 1.00 -13.34 5.79
N GLN A 325 -0.15 -12.95 6.35
CA GLN A 325 -1.03 -13.87 7.10
C GLN A 325 -1.58 -14.99 6.22
N ALA A 326 -2.06 -14.68 5.01
CA ALA A 326 -2.53 -15.69 4.05
C ALA A 326 -1.44 -16.72 3.72
N SER A 327 -0.18 -16.28 3.59
CA SER A 327 0.97 -17.18 3.38
C SER A 327 1.15 -18.20 4.50
N GLN A 328 0.89 -17.82 5.75
CA GLN A 328 0.99 -18.72 6.91
C GLN A 328 -0.18 -19.70 7.02
N MET A 329 -1.34 -19.31 6.48
CA MET A 329 -2.57 -20.13 6.51
C MET A 329 -2.67 -21.09 5.32
N ALA A 330 -1.79 -20.95 4.32
CA ALA A 330 -1.89 -21.67 3.06
C ALA A 330 -1.39 -23.12 3.21
N ASP A 331 -2.24 -24.07 2.79
CA ASP A 331 -1.92 -25.50 2.69
C ASP A 331 -1.62 -25.93 1.24
N GLY A 332 -1.87 -25.03 0.25
CA GLY A 332 -1.57 -25.20 -1.17
C GLY A 332 -2.82 -25.28 -2.07
N GLY A 333 -2.85 -24.40 -3.10
CA GLY A 333 -3.92 -24.28 -4.10
C GLY A 333 -5.01 -23.25 -3.77
N GLU A 334 -4.97 -22.63 -2.59
CA GLU A 334 -5.99 -21.67 -2.15
C GLU A 334 -5.92 -20.35 -2.91
N VAL A 335 -7.11 -19.76 -3.05
CA VAL A 335 -7.28 -18.37 -3.48
C VAL A 335 -7.90 -17.61 -2.32
N PHE A 336 -7.07 -16.92 -1.55
CA PHE A 336 -7.52 -16.05 -0.47
C PHE A 336 -8.15 -14.77 -1.05
N ILE A 337 -9.27 -14.37 -0.51
CA ILE A 337 -9.94 -13.12 -0.85
C ILE A 337 -9.91 -12.24 0.39
N LEU A 338 -9.22 -11.10 0.29
CA LEU A 338 -9.15 -10.18 1.41
C LEU A 338 -10.48 -9.46 1.60
N ASP A 339 -10.91 -9.33 2.85
CA ASP A 339 -12.07 -8.51 3.18
C ASP A 339 -11.75 -7.03 2.91
N MET A 340 -12.39 -6.50 1.91
CA MET A 340 -12.19 -5.11 1.46
C MET A 340 -13.08 -4.10 2.19
N GLY A 341 -13.96 -4.54 3.11
CA GLY A 341 -14.93 -3.69 3.79
C GLY A 341 -15.98 -3.13 2.84
N GLU A 342 -16.41 -1.88 3.07
CA GLU A 342 -17.45 -1.22 2.29
C GLU A 342 -16.94 -0.59 0.99
N GLN A 343 -17.82 -0.54 -0.01
CA GLN A 343 -17.55 0.15 -1.26
C GLN A 343 -17.59 1.67 -1.06
N VAL A 344 -16.64 2.36 -1.68
CA VAL A 344 -16.56 3.81 -1.67
C VAL A 344 -16.92 4.37 -3.04
N LYS A 345 -17.86 5.31 -3.11
CA LYS A 345 -18.15 6.06 -4.33
C LYS A 345 -16.99 6.99 -4.64
N ILE A 346 -16.44 6.88 -5.84
CA ILE A 346 -15.30 7.70 -6.28
C ILE A 346 -15.67 9.19 -6.32
N TYR A 347 -16.91 9.50 -6.69
CA TYR A 347 -17.44 10.86 -6.66
C TYR A 347 -17.41 11.48 -5.25
N ASP A 348 -17.85 10.74 -4.23
CA ASP A 348 -17.88 11.24 -2.85
C ASP A 348 -16.45 11.43 -2.31
N LEU A 349 -15.53 10.52 -2.67
CA LEU A 349 -14.12 10.63 -2.33
C LEU A 349 -13.48 11.88 -2.97
N ALA A 350 -13.72 12.12 -4.27
CA ALA A 350 -13.23 13.31 -4.97
C ALA A 350 -13.76 14.61 -4.33
N ARG A 351 -15.07 14.66 -4.03
CA ARG A 351 -15.72 15.80 -3.38
C ARG A 351 -15.14 16.07 -1.99
N LYS A 352 -14.90 15.01 -1.22
CA LYS A 352 -14.27 15.10 0.10
C LYS A 352 -12.85 15.65 0.02
N LEU A 353 -12.04 15.16 -0.94
CA LEU A 353 -10.70 15.68 -1.18
C LEU A 353 -10.72 17.17 -1.54
N ILE A 354 -11.59 17.59 -2.46
CA ILE A 354 -11.74 19.01 -2.82
C ILE A 354 -12.07 19.86 -1.59
N HIS A 355 -13.06 19.45 -0.78
CA HIS A 355 -13.48 20.22 0.40
C HIS A 355 -12.39 20.35 1.47
N LEU A 356 -11.53 19.35 1.59
CA LEU A 356 -10.47 19.31 2.60
C LEU A 356 -9.14 19.93 2.12
N SER A 357 -9.04 20.17 0.81
CA SER A 357 -7.86 20.85 0.23
C SER A 357 -7.99 22.38 0.22
N GLY A 358 -9.17 22.93 0.41
CA GLY A 358 -9.50 24.36 0.46
C GLY A 358 -10.21 24.82 -0.79
#